data_1b66fea6b854bb152f2e95bf8c7adf74
#
_entry.id   1b66fea6b854bb152f2e95bf8c7adf74
#
_cell.length_a   1.000
_cell.length_b   1.000
_cell.length_c   1.000
_cell.angle_alpha   90.00
_cell.angle_beta   90.00
_cell.angle_gamma   90.00
#
_symmetry.space_group_name_H-M   'P 1'
#
loop_
_entity.id
_entity.type
_entity.pdbx_description
1 polymer ?
#
loop_
_entity_poly.entity_id
_entity_poly.type
_entity_poly.pdbx_seq_one_letter_code
_entity_poly.pdbx_strand_id
1 'polypeptide(L)'
;DWVLYISDFSREAKQMKRTWEYVLSIIGVSIAAIFLIVTIIAAVYLNSVDLKEMVDYSLMTDSQEFSSSEIDMSVKFFMGLLWAGIISLFIALAGGLIAIFLLKGGKAKGAGILLIITGILTIFHVWPLIFFIIPGIMCLVRKPRETVEVIE
;
A
#
# COMPACT_ATOMS: atom_id res chain seq x y z
N ASP A 1 4.84 -39.39 -24.65
CA ASP A 1 5.28 -38.69 -23.43
C ASP A 1 5.74 -37.25 -23.68
N TRP A 2 5.99 -36.85 -24.93
CA TRP A 2 6.32 -35.46 -25.29
C TRP A 2 5.19 -34.48 -25.05
N VAL A 3 3.95 -34.91 -25.18
CA VAL A 3 2.75 -34.08 -24.94
C VAL A 3 2.63 -33.69 -23.48
N LEU A 4 2.95 -34.61 -22.57
CA LEU A 4 2.96 -34.35 -21.12
C LEU A 4 4.06 -33.37 -20.74
N TYR A 5 5.24 -33.50 -21.34
CA TYR A 5 6.37 -32.60 -21.09
C TYR A 5 6.06 -31.17 -21.57
N ILE A 6 5.48 -31.01 -22.75
CA ILE A 6 5.06 -29.69 -23.30
C ILE A 6 3.94 -29.09 -22.45
N SER A 7 3.00 -29.90 -21.94
CA SER A 7 1.91 -29.41 -21.09
C SER A 7 2.42 -28.93 -19.73
N ASP A 8 3.39 -29.60 -19.14
CA ASP A 8 4.02 -29.18 -17.88
C ASP A 8 4.87 -27.92 -18.09
N PHE A 9 5.68 -27.88 -19.14
CA PHE A 9 6.46 -26.70 -19.48
C PHE A 9 5.59 -25.48 -19.75
N SER A 10 4.44 -25.67 -20.40
CA SER A 10 3.48 -24.58 -20.62
C SER A 10 2.76 -24.14 -19.35
N ARG A 11 2.53 -25.05 -18.40
CA ARG A 11 2.00 -24.71 -17.05
C ARG A 11 3.02 -23.93 -16.23
N GLU A 12 4.28 -24.35 -16.21
CA GLU A 12 5.34 -23.63 -15.51
C GLU A 12 5.60 -22.25 -16.12
N ALA A 13 5.61 -22.12 -17.44
CA ALA A 13 5.73 -20.83 -18.11
C ALA A 13 4.52 -19.90 -17.85
N LYS A 14 3.33 -20.47 -17.64
CA LYS A 14 2.11 -19.73 -17.29
C LYS A 14 2.15 -19.28 -15.81
N GLN A 15 2.73 -20.07 -14.90
CA GLN A 15 2.94 -19.70 -13.52
C GLN A 15 4.03 -18.63 -13.37
N MET A 16 5.16 -18.76 -14.07
CA MET A 16 6.25 -17.78 -13.99
C MET A 16 5.85 -16.36 -14.44
N LYS A 17 4.89 -16.21 -15.36
CA LYS A 17 4.46 -14.88 -15.84
C LYS A 17 3.65 -14.05 -14.83
N ARG A 18 3.08 -14.66 -13.79
CA ARG A 18 2.34 -13.96 -12.72
C ARG A 18 3.15 -13.75 -11.44
N THR A 19 4.34 -14.29 -11.36
CA THR A 19 5.19 -14.23 -10.17
C THR A 19 5.57 -12.78 -9.82
N TRP A 20 5.79 -11.93 -10.82
CA TRP A 20 6.15 -10.53 -10.59
C TRP A 20 5.04 -9.72 -9.92
N GLU A 21 3.79 -9.90 -10.35
CA GLU A 21 2.63 -9.24 -9.75
C GLU A 21 2.45 -9.65 -8.29
N TYR A 22 2.63 -10.94 -8.03
CA TYR A 22 2.55 -11.51 -6.68
C TYR A 22 3.70 -11.02 -5.78
N VAL A 23 4.92 -11.04 -6.27
CA VAL A 23 6.11 -10.57 -5.54
C VAL A 23 6.00 -9.08 -5.23
N LEU A 24 5.61 -8.25 -6.20
CA LEU A 24 5.43 -6.81 -5.98
C LEU A 24 4.33 -6.53 -4.94
N SER A 25 3.24 -7.30 -4.98
CA SER A 25 2.16 -7.14 -3.99
C SER A 25 2.60 -7.51 -2.58
N ILE A 26 3.42 -8.57 -2.42
CA ILE A 26 4.00 -8.95 -1.12
C ILE A 26 4.93 -7.86 -0.62
N ILE A 27 5.80 -7.34 -1.48
CA ILE A 27 6.71 -6.25 -1.11
C ILE A 27 5.90 -5.02 -0.67
N GLY A 28 4.84 -4.65 -1.41
CA GLY A 28 3.96 -3.53 -1.07
C GLY A 28 3.30 -3.70 0.31
N VAL A 29 2.76 -4.89 0.59
CA VAL A 29 2.15 -5.21 1.89
C VAL A 29 3.19 -5.18 3.01
N SER A 30 4.40 -5.69 2.78
CA SER A 30 5.49 -5.67 3.77
C SER A 30 5.92 -4.25 4.10
N ILE A 31 6.06 -3.40 3.08
CA ILE A 31 6.39 -1.98 3.26
C ILE A 31 5.26 -1.28 4.02
N ALA A 32 4.00 -1.50 3.66
CA ALA A 32 2.85 -0.91 4.35
C ALA A 32 2.80 -1.33 5.83
N ALA A 33 3.12 -2.58 6.16
CA ALA A 33 3.20 -3.07 7.52
C ALA A 33 4.30 -2.37 8.33
N ILE A 34 5.49 -2.19 7.74
CA ILE A 34 6.60 -1.46 8.38
C ILE A 34 6.20 0.00 8.63
N PHE A 35 5.62 0.67 7.62
CA PHE A 35 5.14 2.04 7.77
C PHE A 35 4.06 2.17 8.85
N LEU A 36 3.14 1.20 8.93
CA LEU A 36 2.12 1.17 9.98
C LEU A 36 2.75 1.13 11.38
N ILE A 37 3.72 0.24 11.59
CA ILE A 37 4.42 0.13 12.87
C ILE A 37 5.14 1.43 13.21
N VAL A 38 5.89 1.99 12.28
CA VAL A 38 6.62 3.25 12.47
C VAL A 38 5.66 4.41 12.78
N THR A 39 4.53 4.49 12.08
CA THR A 39 3.54 5.55 12.31
C THR A 39 2.86 5.41 13.67
N ILE A 40 2.58 4.18 14.13
CA ILE A 40 2.03 3.93 15.47
C ILE A 40 3.05 4.35 16.54
N ILE A 41 4.32 3.96 16.39
CA ILE A 41 5.38 4.36 17.35
C ILE A 41 5.49 5.89 17.40
N ALA A 42 5.51 6.55 16.24
CA ALA A 42 5.55 7.99 16.14
C ALA A 42 4.32 8.65 16.81
N ALA A 43 3.12 8.12 16.59
CA ALA A 43 1.90 8.64 17.19
C ALA A 43 1.91 8.49 18.73
N VAL A 44 2.37 7.36 19.26
CA VAL A 44 2.52 7.13 20.70
C VAL A 44 3.55 8.09 21.30
N TYR A 45 4.70 8.24 20.63
CA TYR A 45 5.75 9.15 21.08
C TYR A 45 5.27 10.59 21.12
N LEU A 46 4.66 11.07 20.04
CA LEU A 46 4.13 12.43 19.94
C LEU A 46 2.98 12.71 20.90
N ASN A 47 2.22 11.68 21.28
CA ASN A 47 1.16 11.81 22.30
C ASN A 47 1.72 11.85 23.73
N SER A 48 2.93 11.35 23.95
CA SER A 48 3.62 11.37 25.26
C SER A 48 4.41 12.68 25.50
N VAL A 49 4.72 13.42 24.44
CA VAL A 49 5.43 14.69 24.49
C VAL A 49 4.42 15.83 24.41
N ASP A 50 4.58 16.88 25.24
CA ASP A 50 3.77 18.09 25.09
C ASP A 50 4.23 18.87 23.85
N LEU A 51 3.58 18.54 22.70
CA LEU A 51 3.90 19.14 21.40
C LEU A 51 3.73 20.65 21.41
N LYS A 52 2.86 21.19 22.28
CA LYS A 52 2.67 22.63 22.41
C LYS A 52 3.92 23.28 22.96
N GLU A 53 4.47 22.74 24.03
CA GLU A 53 5.68 23.26 24.67
C GLU A 53 6.87 23.21 23.72
N MET A 54 6.96 22.12 22.92
CA MET A 54 8.03 21.94 21.94
C MET A 54 7.90 22.90 20.72
N VAL A 55 6.67 23.17 20.26
CA VAL A 55 6.40 24.12 19.18
C VAL A 55 6.58 25.55 19.67
N ASP A 56 6.09 25.90 20.86
CA ASP A 56 6.30 27.21 21.48
C ASP A 56 7.79 27.52 21.63
N TYR A 57 8.58 26.56 22.10
CA TYR A 57 10.04 26.73 22.23
C TYR A 57 10.72 26.96 20.88
N SER A 58 10.32 26.24 19.85
CA SER A 58 10.90 26.39 18.50
C SER A 58 10.51 27.72 17.84
N LEU A 59 9.30 28.23 18.09
CA LEU A 59 8.82 29.50 17.56
C LEU A 59 9.35 30.72 18.31
N MET A 60 9.67 30.59 19.60
CA MET A 60 10.38 31.66 20.36
C MET A 60 11.77 31.94 19.81
N THR A 61 12.37 30.99 19.12
CA THR A 61 13.70 31.13 18.49
C THR A 61 13.62 31.82 17.13
N ASP A 62 12.48 31.79 16.47
CA ASP A 62 12.27 32.31 15.12
C ASP A 62 11.23 33.45 15.21
N SER A 63 11.66 34.65 15.32
CA SER A 63 11.01 35.98 15.47
C SER A 63 9.57 36.17 14.91
N GLN A 64 8.76 35.12 14.75
CA GLN A 64 7.37 35.17 14.36
C GLN A 64 6.46 34.90 15.56
N GLU A 65 5.72 35.93 15.96
CA GLU A 65 4.68 35.83 16.99
C GLU A 65 3.45 35.12 16.41
N PHE A 66 3.41 33.78 16.52
CA PHE A 66 2.18 33.01 16.28
C PHE A 66 1.29 33.08 17.52
N SER A 67 -0.01 33.27 17.29
CA SER A 67 -0.98 33.21 18.37
C SER A 67 -1.07 31.79 18.94
N SER A 68 -1.19 31.64 20.25
CA SER A 68 -1.34 30.33 20.91
C SER A 68 -2.54 29.51 20.37
N SER A 69 -3.57 30.18 19.84
CA SER A 69 -4.71 29.54 19.19
C SER A 69 -4.36 28.92 17.81
N GLU A 70 -3.44 29.53 17.07
CA GLU A 70 -2.99 29.01 15.77
C GLU A 70 -2.10 27.78 15.94
N ILE A 71 -1.25 27.80 16.98
CA ILE A 71 -0.43 26.66 17.37
C ILE A 71 -1.31 25.47 17.77
N ASP A 72 -2.32 25.69 18.60
CA ASP A 72 -3.28 24.69 19.05
C ASP A 72 -4.03 24.05 17.85
N MET A 73 -4.46 24.87 16.91
CA MET A 73 -5.16 24.38 15.71
C MET A 73 -4.23 23.53 14.85
N SER A 74 -3.00 23.97 14.65
CA SER A 74 -2.00 23.26 13.86
C SER A 74 -1.63 21.89 14.46
N VAL A 75 -1.43 21.84 15.78
CA VAL A 75 -1.13 20.58 16.49
C VAL A 75 -2.31 19.62 16.41
N LYS A 76 -3.55 20.09 16.62
CA LYS A 76 -4.75 19.27 16.49
C LYS A 76 -4.94 18.73 15.06
N PHE A 77 -4.68 19.57 14.07
CA PHE A 77 -4.76 19.17 12.65
C PHE A 77 -3.72 18.12 12.32
N PHE A 78 -2.49 18.30 12.75
CA PHE A 78 -1.40 17.35 12.54
C PHE A 78 -1.67 15.99 13.22
N MET A 79 -2.16 16.01 14.47
CA MET A 79 -2.58 14.80 15.16
C MET A 79 -3.73 14.09 14.46
N GLY A 80 -4.73 14.84 13.98
CA GLY A 80 -5.82 14.29 13.17
C GLY A 80 -5.32 13.59 11.90
N LEU A 81 -4.35 14.21 11.22
CA LEU A 81 -3.71 13.65 10.01
C LEU A 81 -2.94 12.34 10.32
N LEU A 82 -2.24 12.28 11.44
CA LEU A 82 -1.55 11.06 11.89
C LEU A 82 -2.55 9.92 12.13
N TRP A 83 -3.63 10.16 12.84
CA TRP A 83 -4.67 9.15 13.09
C TRP A 83 -5.35 8.69 11.79
N ALA A 84 -5.66 9.63 10.90
CA ALA A 84 -6.20 9.31 9.57
C ALA A 84 -5.21 8.45 8.76
N GLY A 85 -3.91 8.75 8.84
CA GLY A 85 -2.84 7.96 8.22
C GLY A 85 -2.78 6.53 8.75
N ILE A 86 -2.89 6.34 10.06
CA ILE A 86 -2.89 4.99 10.68
C ILE A 86 -4.09 4.18 10.19
N ILE A 87 -5.29 4.77 10.19
CA ILE A 87 -6.51 4.10 9.72
C ILE A 87 -6.38 3.74 8.24
N SER A 88 -5.89 4.67 7.42
CA SER A 88 -5.65 4.46 5.99
C SER A 88 -4.67 3.30 5.73
N LEU A 89 -3.55 3.24 6.45
CA LEU A 89 -2.58 2.15 6.33
C LEU A 89 -3.15 0.81 6.78
N PHE A 90 -3.98 0.80 7.81
CA PHE A 90 -4.63 -0.42 8.29
C PHE A 90 -5.58 -1.00 7.23
N ILE A 91 -6.41 -0.14 6.63
CA ILE A 91 -7.31 -0.52 5.52
C ILE A 91 -6.49 -0.99 4.31
N ALA A 92 -5.40 -0.30 4.00
CA ALA A 92 -4.51 -0.65 2.91
C ALA A 92 -3.85 -2.02 3.10
N LEU A 93 -3.43 -2.33 4.31
CA LEU A 93 -2.84 -3.62 4.65
C LEU A 93 -3.86 -4.76 4.49
N ALA A 94 -5.08 -4.56 5.00
CA ALA A 94 -6.16 -5.52 4.82
C ALA A 94 -6.51 -5.72 3.33
N GLY A 95 -6.66 -4.63 2.57
CA GLY A 95 -6.92 -4.66 1.12
C GLY A 95 -5.80 -5.35 0.33
N GLY A 96 -4.54 -5.06 0.67
CA GLY A 96 -3.37 -5.71 0.07
C GLY A 96 -3.33 -7.21 0.32
N LEU A 97 -3.62 -7.67 1.54
CA LEU A 97 -3.71 -9.09 1.86
C LEU A 97 -4.83 -9.77 1.07
N ILE A 98 -6.02 -9.19 1.02
CA ILE A 98 -7.14 -9.73 0.23
C ILE A 98 -6.76 -9.80 -1.26
N ALA A 99 -6.08 -8.79 -1.80
CA ALA A 99 -5.61 -8.79 -3.18
C ALA A 99 -4.64 -9.95 -3.46
N ILE A 100 -3.72 -10.25 -2.54
CA ILE A 100 -2.81 -11.39 -2.66
C ILE A 100 -3.59 -12.71 -2.70
N PHE A 101 -4.62 -12.89 -1.87
CA PHE A 101 -5.49 -14.06 -1.91
C PHE A 101 -6.26 -14.17 -3.24
N LEU A 102 -6.77 -13.05 -3.77
CA LEU A 102 -7.44 -13.02 -5.07
C LEU A 102 -6.49 -13.39 -6.22
N LEU A 103 -5.24 -12.92 -6.17
CA LEU A 103 -4.20 -13.27 -7.15
C LEU A 103 -3.92 -14.78 -7.13
N LYS A 104 -3.80 -15.36 -5.94
CA LYS A 104 -3.61 -16.81 -5.76
C LYS A 104 -4.82 -17.61 -6.29
N GLY A 105 -6.03 -17.08 -6.13
CA GLY A 105 -7.27 -17.66 -6.66
C GLY A 105 -7.52 -17.44 -8.15
N GLY A 106 -6.58 -16.87 -8.90
CA GLY A 106 -6.70 -16.64 -10.35
C GLY A 106 -7.58 -15.45 -10.76
N LYS A 107 -8.14 -14.70 -9.82
CA LYS A 107 -9.02 -13.53 -10.05
C LYS A 107 -8.19 -12.23 -10.20
N ALA A 108 -7.29 -12.19 -11.18
CA ALA A 108 -6.34 -11.09 -11.37
C ALA A 108 -7.02 -9.72 -11.58
N LYS A 109 -8.15 -9.66 -12.30
CA LYS A 109 -8.87 -8.40 -12.52
C LYS A 109 -9.38 -7.80 -11.22
N GLY A 110 -10.01 -8.63 -10.35
CA GLY A 110 -10.50 -8.18 -9.04
C GLY A 110 -9.35 -7.74 -8.12
N ALA A 111 -8.25 -8.49 -8.11
CA ALA A 111 -7.06 -8.13 -7.36
C ALA A 111 -6.46 -6.80 -7.84
N GLY A 112 -6.39 -6.56 -9.14
CA GLY A 112 -5.88 -5.32 -9.72
C GLY A 112 -6.71 -4.10 -9.31
N ILE A 113 -8.03 -4.19 -9.39
CA ILE A 113 -8.95 -3.12 -8.95
C ILE A 113 -8.76 -2.83 -7.45
N LEU A 114 -8.71 -3.89 -6.63
CA LEU A 114 -8.54 -3.75 -5.19
C LEU A 114 -7.19 -3.11 -4.84
N LEU A 115 -6.11 -3.48 -5.52
CA LEU A 115 -4.79 -2.88 -5.33
C LEU A 115 -4.77 -1.39 -5.68
N ILE A 116 -5.45 -0.99 -6.76
CA ILE A 116 -5.55 0.43 -7.14
C ILE A 116 -6.33 1.22 -6.09
N ILE A 117 -7.48 0.71 -5.64
CA ILE A 117 -8.27 1.35 -4.58
C ILE A 117 -7.43 1.48 -3.30
N THR A 118 -6.75 0.42 -2.91
CA THR A 118 -5.84 0.41 -1.77
C THR A 118 -4.71 1.42 -1.92
N GLY A 119 -4.12 1.51 -3.13
CA GLY A 119 -3.08 2.48 -3.44
C GLY A 119 -3.58 3.93 -3.30
N ILE A 120 -4.78 4.24 -3.80
CA ILE A 120 -5.38 5.58 -3.67
C ILE A 120 -5.62 5.94 -2.19
N LEU A 121 -6.05 4.99 -1.37
CA LEU A 121 -6.24 5.21 0.07
C LEU A 121 -4.93 5.54 0.79
N THR A 122 -3.80 5.08 0.27
CA THR A 122 -2.47 5.38 0.83
C THR A 122 -1.83 6.65 0.28
N ILE A 123 -2.61 7.58 -0.31
CA ILE A 123 -2.10 8.82 -0.94
C ILE A 123 -1.24 9.67 0.02
N PHE A 124 -1.52 9.61 1.32
CA PHE A 124 -0.71 10.27 2.35
C PHE A 124 0.68 9.65 2.54
N HIS A 125 0.90 8.44 1.99
CA HIS A 125 2.14 7.70 2.09
C HIS A 125 2.64 7.35 0.68
N VAL A 126 3.51 8.17 0.12
CA VAL A 126 3.99 8.05 -1.28
C VAL A 126 4.60 6.68 -1.58
N TRP A 127 5.36 6.10 -0.64
CA TRP A 127 6.03 4.82 -0.87
C TRP A 127 5.06 3.64 -1.03
N PRO A 128 4.14 3.37 -0.11
CA PRO A 128 3.14 2.32 -0.30
C PRO A 128 2.26 2.53 -1.53
N LEU A 129 1.92 3.78 -1.86
CA LEU A 129 1.12 4.13 -3.03
C LEU A 129 1.72 3.57 -4.32
N ILE A 130 3.01 3.80 -4.56
CA ILE A 130 3.71 3.32 -5.77
C ILE A 130 3.69 1.80 -5.84
N PHE A 131 3.96 1.12 -4.72
CA PHE A 131 4.03 -0.34 -4.66
C PHE A 131 2.67 -1.04 -4.77
N PHE A 132 1.56 -0.34 -4.58
CA PHE A 132 0.21 -0.87 -4.81
C PHE A 132 -0.31 -0.53 -6.21
N ILE A 133 -0.04 0.66 -6.73
CA ILE A 133 -0.54 1.08 -8.05
C ILE A 133 0.14 0.28 -9.17
N ILE A 134 1.46 0.10 -9.12
CA ILE A 134 2.18 -0.61 -10.19
C ILE A 134 1.65 -2.03 -10.39
N PRO A 135 1.58 -2.92 -9.39
CA PRO A 135 1.03 -4.26 -9.58
C PRO A 135 -0.46 -4.23 -9.90
N GLY A 136 -1.22 -3.25 -9.39
CA GLY A 136 -2.62 -3.07 -9.74
C GLY A 136 -2.83 -2.83 -11.23
N ILE A 137 -2.07 -1.93 -11.83
CA ILE A 137 -2.09 -1.66 -13.27
C ILE A 137 -1.63 -2.89 -14.06
N MET A 138 -0.56 -3.55 -13.63
CA MET A 138 -0.07 -4.77 -14.29
C MET A 138 -1.13 -5.88 -14.32
N CYS A 139 -1.87 -6.05 -13.24
CA CYS A 139 -2.97 -7.03 -13.16
C CYS A 139 -4.12 -6.71 -14.14
N LEU A 140 -4.38 -5.43 -14.42
CA LEU A 140 -5.45 -4.99 -15.31
C LEU A 140 -5.03 -5.03 -16.79
N VAL A 141 -3.80 -4.63 -17.10
CA VAL A 141 -3.31 -4.50 -18.49
C VAL A 141 -2.99 -5.87 -19.10
N ARG A 142 -2.55 -6.83 -18.32
CA ARG A 142 -2.26 -8.18 -18.80
C ARG A 142 -3.56 -8.95 -19.08
N LYS A 143 -3.94 -9.00 -20.35
CA LYS A 143 -4.99 -9.91 -20.82
C LYS A 143 -4.57 -11.37 -20.59
N PRO A 144 -5.48 -12.25 -20.09
CA PRO A 144 -5.26 -13.69 -20.16
C PRO A 144 -5.09 -14.03 -21.65
N ARG A 145 -3.99 -14.67 -22.03
CA ARG A 145 -3.90 -15.27 -23.36
C ARG A 145 -4.98 -16.34 -23.44
N GLU A 146 -5.94 -16.14 -24.31
CA GLU A 146 -6.88 -17.18 -24.70
C GLU A 146 -6.04 -18.38 -25.18
N THR A 147 -6.23 -19.52 -24.55
CA THR A 147 -5.76 -20.78 -25.09
C THR A 147 -6.51 -20.96 -26.40
N VAL A 148 -5.82 -20.84 -27.53
CA VAL A 148 -6.33 -21.35 -28.79
C VAL A 148 -6.52 -22.84 -28.56
N GLU A 149 -7.77 -23.27 -28.38
CA GLU A 149 -8.13 -24.68 -28.51
C GLU A 149 -7.83 -25.05 -29.96
N VAL A 150 -6.76 -25.81 -30.16
CA VAL A 150 -6.53 -26.52 -31.39
C VAL A 150 -7.59 -27.62 -31.42
N ILE A 151 -8.68 -27.35 -32.14
CA ILE A 151 -9.69 -28.32 -32.49
C ILE A 151 -9.01 -29.20 -33.55
N GLU A 152 -8.62 -30.42 -33.19
CA GLU A 152 -8.36 -31.50 -34.09
C GLU A 152 -9.65 -32.21 -34.49
#